data_ea885ec8556c083124da49c6a63f1b53
#
_entry.id   ea885ec8556c083124da49c6a63f1b53
#
_cell.length_a   1.000
_cell.length_b   1.000
_cell.length_c   1.000
_cell.angle_alpha   90.00
_cell.angle_beta   90.00
_cell.angle_gamma   90.00
#
_symmetry.space_group_name_H-M   'P 1'
#
loop_
_entity.id
_entity.type
_entity.pdbx_description
1 polymer ?
#
loop_
_entity_poly.entity_id
_entity_poly.type
_entity_poly.pdbx_seq_one_letter_code
_entity_poly.pdbx_strand_id
1 'polypeptide(L)'
;MTIVPSHLYYLGGVKARRTPAVLSAIMAKSAQFHTNDIVYIHNLQHLVKLTSVEKTYFDRVILREVHEYEHYSIAKKSGGYRYISAPKEDLKKLQRWINFYVLKNLNPHPCCFSYHKNSSIYNCALAHCASKWLIKLDIENFFDMTSERNVYDQFRLIGYSPIVSFALARICTYQPKYLNKNHDRWVLYKRDTQELVYSKKNVKYLGRLPQGAPTSPMLSNVVFYELDELIY
;
A
#
# COMPACT_ATOMS: atom_id res chain seq x y z
N MET A 1 -12.33 6.40 17.61
CA MET A 1 -12.47 6.49 16.15
C MET A 1 -13.94 6.37 15.81
N THR A 2 -14.57 7.38 15.25
CA THR A 2 -15.99 7.33 14.86
C THR A 2 -16.09 6.50 13.57
N ILE A 3 -16.27 5.19 13.72
CA ILE A 3 -16.78 4.37 12.62
C ILE A 3 -18.16 4.95 12.32
N VAL A 4 -18.38 5.46 11.11
CA VAL A 4 -19.73 5.90 10.72
C VAL A 4 -20.62 4.69 10.85
N PRO A 5 -21.61 4.68 11.78
CA PRO A 5 -22.48 3.54 11.95
C PRO A 5 -23.14 3.22 10.61
N SER A 6 -23.18 1.96 10.23
CA SER A 6 -23.71 1.51 8.93
C SER A 6 -25.13 2.03 8.66
N HIS A 7 -25.96 2.18 9.72
CA HIS A 7 -27.30 2.74 9.60
C HIS A 7 -27.32 4.23 9.21
N LEU A 8 -26.38 5.06 9.69
CA LEU A 8 -26.29 6.46 9.29
C LEU A 8 -25.87 6.60 7.82
N TYR A 9 -25.00 5.71 7.34
CA TYR A 9 -24.66 5.65 5.93
C TYR A 9 -25.86 5.27 5.07
N TYR A 10 -26.65 4.28 5.51
CA TYR A 10 -27.88 3.85 4.84
C TYR A 10 -28.88 5.00 4.76
N LEU A 11 -29.21 5.63 5.88
CA LEU A 11 -30.14 6.77 5.95
C LEU A 11 -29.67 7.95 5.08
N GLY A 12 -28.38 8.27 5.12
CA GLY A 12 -27.80 9.29 4.25
C GLY A 12 -27.88 8.94 2.76
N GLY A 13 -27.70 7.68 2.43
CA GLY A 13 -27.82 7.16 1.09
C GLY A 13 -29.24 7.21 0.54
N VAL A 14 -30.25 6.85 1.37
CA VAL A 14 -31.67 6.98 1.03
C VAL A 14 -32.03 8.45 0.79
N LYS A 15 -31.60 9.34 1.68
CA LYS A 15 -31.76 10.80 1.50
C LYS A 15 -31.12 11.31 0.21
N ALA A 16 -29.99 10.73 -0.17
CA ALA A 16 -29.29 11.03 -1.45
C ALA A 16 -29.87 10.26 -2.64
N ARG A 17 -31.04 9.64 -2.53
CA ARG A 17 -31.76 8.89 -3.58
C ARG A 17 -30.94 7.74 -4.20
N ARG A 18 -30.09 7.10 -3.43
CA ARG A 18 -29.38 5.89 -3.87
C ARG A 18 -30.31 4.68 -3.80
N THR A 19 -30.14 3.74 -4.72
CA THR A 19 -30.96 2.52 -4.70
C THR A 19 -30.67 1.64 -3.51
N PRO A 20 -31.67 0.97 -2.92
CA PRO A 20 -31.50 0.07 -1.78
C PRO A 20 -30.47 -1.03 -2.05
N ALA A 21 -30.44 -1.59 -3.25
CA ALA A 21 -29.48 -2.62 -3.65
C ALA A 21 -28.02 -2.15 -3.53
N VAL A 22 -27.71 -0.94 -4.01
CA VAL A 22 -26.38 -0.34 -3.88
C VAL A 22 -26.02 -0.10 -2.42
N LEU A 23 -26.96 0.38 -1.61
CA LEU A 23 -26.72 0.63 -0.18
C LEU A 23 -26.48 -0.66 0.57
N SER A 24 -27.27 -1.70 0.33
CA SER A 24 -27.09 -3.02 0.94
C SER A 24 -25.75 -3.66 0.56
N ALA A 25 -25.35 -3.57 -0.70
CA ALA A 25 -24.06 -4.09 -1.15
C ALA A 25 -22.86 -3.39 -0.45
N ILE A 26 -22.94 -2.06 -0.31
CA ILE A 26 -21.90 -1.29 0.38
C ILE A 26 -21.87 -1.63 1.88
N MET A 27 -23.02 -1.80 2.51
CA MET A 27 -23.11 -2.19 3.92
C MET A 27 -22.55 -3.59 4.16
N ALA A 28 -22.90 -4.56 3.33
CA ALA A 28 -22.33 -5.91 3.40
C ALA A 28 -20.82 -5.89 3.28
N LYS A 29 -20.29 -5.11 2.33
CA LYS A 29 -18.86 -4.92 2.16
C LYS A 29 -18.20 -4.26 3.38
N SER A 30 -18.82 -3.22 3.93
CA SER A 30 -18.34 -2.58 5.16
C SER A 30 -18.27 -3.55 6.34
N ALA A 31 -19.28 -4.44 6.47
CA ALA A 31 -19.29 -5.47 7.49
C ALA A 31 -18.14 -6.47 7.33
N GLN A 32 -17.86 -6.92 6.09
CA GLN A 32 -16.73 -7.78 5.79
C GLN A 32 -15.38 -7.16 6.17
N PHE A 33 -15.18 -5.88 5.91
CA PHE A 33 -13.97 -5.16 6.34
C PHE A 33 -13.85 -5.12 7.86
N HIS A 34 -14.97 -4.90 8.55
CA HIS A 34 -15.00 -4.87 10.01
C HIS A 34 -14.66 -6.23 10.62
N THR A 35 -15.15 -7.32 10.04
CA THR A 35 -14.79 -8.69 10.49
C THR A 35 -13.28 -8.94 10.44
N ASN A 36 -12.59 -8.35 9.47
CA ASN A 36 -11.14 -8.44 9.32
C ASN A 36 -10.37 -7.37 10.10
N ASP A 37 -11.06 -6.56 10.92
CA ASP A 37 -10.51 -5.41 11.65
C ASP A 37 -9.77 -4.41 10.73
N ILE A 38 -10.26 -4.25 9.51
CA ILE A 38 -9.76 -3.30 8.51
C ILE A 38 -10.78 -2.19 8.34
N VAL A 39 -10.33 -0.94 8.29
CA VAL A 39 -11.22 0.21 8.11
C VAL A 39 -11.72 0.28 6.67
N TYR A 40 -13.05 0.24 6.50
CA TYR A 40 -13.66 0.45 5.20
C TYR A 40 -13.65 1.95 4.81
N ILE A 41 -13.12 2.24 3.64
CA ILE A 41 -13.04 3.60 3.08
C ILE A 41 -14.04 3.71 1.93
N HIS A 42 -15.12 4.46 2.14
CA HIS A 42 -16.21 4.59 1.18
C HIS A 42 -15.80 5.37 -0.09
N ASN A 43 -15.05 6.46 0.10
CA ASN A 43 -14.58 7.34 -0.97
C ASN A 43 -13.43 8.24 -0.48
N LEU A 44 -12.87 9.08 -1.36
CA LEU A 44 -11.74 9.96 -1.01
C LEU A 44 -12.11 10.99 0.07
N GLN A 45 -13.33 11.54 0.05
CA GLN A 45 -13.76 12.48 1.09
C GLN A 45 -13.82 11.81 2.48
N HIS A 46 -14.24 10.53 2.51
CA HIS A 46 -14.22 9.74 3.74
C HIS A 46 -12.80 9.50 4.22
N LEU A 47 -11.86 9.17 3.33
CA LEU A 47 -10.44 9.00 3.67
C LEU A 47 -9.85 10.30 4.25
N VAL A 48 -10.11 11.44 3.64
CA VAL A 48 -9.70 12.76 4.15
C VAL A 48 -10.23 13.00 5.58
N LYS A 49 -11.51 12.69 5.83
CA LYS A 49 -12.10 12.83 7.17
C LYS A 49 -11.47 11.88 8.18
N LEU A 50 -11.22 10.63 7.81
CA LEU A 50 -10.62 9.62 8.69
C LEU A 50 -9.19 9.96 9.07
N THR A 51 -8.44 10.55 8.17
CA THR A 51 -7.04 10.91 8.38
C THR A 51 -6.84 12.31 8.95
N SER A 52 -7.90 13.13 8.97
CA SER A 52 -7.87 14.54 9.39
C SER A 52 -6.83 15.38 8.63
N VAL A 53 -6.52 14.96 7.40
CA VAL A 53 -5.58 15.66 6.53
C VAL A 53 -6.33 16.72 5.74
N GLU A 54 -5.69 17.85 5.48
CA GLU A 54 -6.27 18.89 4.65
C GLU A 54 -6.52 18.37 3.21
N LYS A 55 -7.71 18.65 2.67
CA LYS A 55 -8.11 18.12 1.37
C LYS A 55 -7.20 18.57 0.24
N THR A 56 -6.77 19.83 0.24
CA THR A 56 -5.86 20.38 -0.79
C THR A 56 -4.52 19.68 -0.77
N TYR A 57 -3.95 19.45 0.42
CA TYR A 57 -2.72 18.68 0.59
C TYR A 57 -2.90 17.23 0.10
N PHE A 58 -3.99 16.58 0.49
CA PHE A 58 -4.31 15.21 0.07
C PHE A 58 -4.38 15.09 -1.45
N ASP A 59 -5.09 16.01 -2.12
CA ASP A 59 -5.22 16.02 -3.58
C ASP A 59 -3.86 16.21 -4.26
N ARG A 60 -3.02 17.13 -3.75
CA ARG A 60 -1.67 17.38 -4.27
C ARG A 60 -0.72 16.19 -4.12
N VAL A 61 -0.82 15.44 -3.02
CA VAL A 61 -0.06 14.21 -2.81
C VAL A 61 -0.46 13.14 -3.83
N ILE A 62 -1.76 12.90 -4.02
CA ILE A 62 -2.27 11.91 -4.98
C ILE A 62 -1.89 12.29 -6.42
N LEU A 63 -1.96 13.57 -6.77
CA LEU A 63 -1.59 14.08 -8.10
C LEU A 63 -0.07 14.18 -8.29
N ARG A 64 0.72 13.97 -7.24
CA ARG A 64 2.19 14.12 -7.22
C ARG A 64 2.65 15.54 -7.58
N GLU A 65 1.90 16.53 -7.16
CA GLU A 65 2.22 17.95 -7.32
C GLU A 65 3.17 18.47 -6.24
N VAL A 66 3.40 17.64 -5.20
CA VAL A 66 4.32 17.94 -4.08
C VAL A 66 5.38 16.86 -3.93
N HIS A 67 6.58 17.29 -3.55
CA HIS A 67 7.69 16.39 -3.24
C HIS A 67 7.77 16.19 -1.73
N GLU A 68 7.17 15.10 -1.26
CA GLU A 68 7.00 14.81 0.16
C GLU A 68 8.00 13.80 0.71
N TYR A 69 9.12 13.59 0.01
CA TYR A 69 10.19 12.70 0.45
C TYR A 69 11.52 13.44 0.54
N GLU A 70 12.25 13.15 1.61
CA GLU A 70 13.64 13.51 1.79
C GLU A 70 14.51 12.33 1.37
N HIS A 71 15.56 12.60 0.60
CA HIS A 71 16.44 11.56 0.06
C HIS A 71 17.84 11.72 0.65
N TYR A 72 18.34 10.64 1.23
CA TYR A 72 19.71 10.56 1.72
C TYR A 72 20.27 9.15 1.57
N SER A 73 21.58 9.00 1.72
CA SER A 73 22.24 7.70 1.64
C SER A 73 22.92 7.35 2.96
N ILE A 74 22.91 6.06 3.31
CA ILE A 74 23.58 5.49 4.47
C ILE A 74 24.62 4.50 3.96
N ALA A 75 25.88 4.64 4.41
CA ALA A 75 26.92 3.67 4.08
C ALA A 75 26.59 2.29 4.69
N LYS A 76 26.72 1.23 3.90
CA LYS A 76 26.54 -0.16 4.37
C LYS A 76 27.88 -0.64 4.99
N LYS A 77 27.79 -1.46 6.04
CA LYS A 77 28.98 -2.11 6.65
C LYS A 77 29.72 -3.03 5.67
N SER A 78 29.00 -3.60 4.72
CA SER A 78 29.54 -4.46 3.65
C SER A 78 30.06 -3.70 2.41
N GLY A 79 30.14 -2.37 2.47
CA GLY A 79 30.46 -1.50 1.34
C GLY A 79 29.25 -1.07 0.53
N GLY A 80 29.39 0.07 -0.17
CA GLY A 80 28.32 0.70 -0.93
C GLY A 80 27.33 1.51 -0.06
N TYR A 81 26.25 1.96 -0.67
CA TYR A 81 25.26 2.83 -0.05
C TYR A 81 23.86 2.24 -0.09
N ARG A 82 23.06 2.59 0.92
CA ARG A 82 21.62 2.36 0.94
C ARG A 82 20.93 3.71 0.76
N TYR A 83 20.13 3.84 -0.27
CA TYR A 83 19.38 5.06 -0.57
C TYR A 83 18.05 5.04 0.17
N ILE A 84 17.83 6.05 0.99
CA ILE A 84 16.62 6.19 1.81
C ILE A 84 15.76 7.30 1.23
N SER A 85 14.47 7.02 1.10
CA SER A 85 13.43 7.98 0.74
C SER A 85 12.43 8.07 1.89
N ALA A 86 12.71 8.96 2.83
CA ALA A 86 11.90 9.14 4.02
C ALA A 86 10.74 10.11 3.74
N PRO A 87 9.48 9.77 4.05
CA PRO A 87 8.37 10.69 3.92
C PRO A 87 8.47 11.82 4.94
N LYS A 88 8.16 13.05 4.53
CA LYS A 88 8.01 14.20 5.41
C LYS A 88 6.86 13.98 6.39
N GLU A 89 6.80 14.76 7.44
CA GLU A 89 5.98 14.48 8.62
C GLU A 89 4.48 14.29 8.29
N ASP A 90 3.89 15.13 7.44
CA ASP A 90 2.45 15.01 7.13
C ASP A 90 2.13 13.78 6.28
N LEU A 91 2.95 13.48 5.28
CA LEU A 91 2.83 12.23 4.52
C LEU A 91 3.09 11.02 5.43
N LYS A 92 4.06 11.10 6.33
CA LYS A 92 4.39 10.03 7.27
C LYS A 92 3.25 9.75 8.26
N LYS A 93 2.54 10.79 8.75
CA LYS A 93 1.32 10.62 9.57
C LYS A 93 0.24 9.87 8.78
N LEU A 94 0.00 10.27 7.53
CA LEU A 94 -0.96 9.62 6.64
C LEU A 94 -0.61 8.16 6.38
N GLN A 95 0.66 7.86 6.10
CA GLN A 95 1.15 6.49 5.91
C GLN A 95 1.09 5.66 7.20
N ARG A 96 1.38 6.24 8.37
CA ARG A 96 1.22 5.57 9.66
C ARG A 96 -0.25 5.23 9.93
N TRP A 97 -1.17 6.12 9.57
CA TRP A 97 -2.60 5.86 9.65
C TRP A 97 -3.00 4.65 8.78
N ILE A 98 -2.55 4.62 7.51
CA ILE A 98 -2.79 3.50 6.59
C ILE A 98 -2.19 2.20 7.16
N ASN A 99 -0.96 2.26 7.67
CA ASN A 99 -0.31 1.09 8.25
C ASN A 99 -1.09 0.53 9.42
N PHE A 100 -1.58 1.38 10.32
CA PHE A 100 -2.29 0.97 11.52
C PHE A 100 -3.71 0.46 11.25
N TYR A 101 -4.48 1.14 10.38
CA TYR A 101 -5.90 0.87 10.19
C TYR A 101 -6.23 -0.01 8.97
N VAL A 102 -5.26 -0.21 8.08
CA VAL A 102 -5.45 -1.01 6.86
C VAL A 102 -4.48 -2.17 6.80
N LEU A 103 -3.17 -1.91 6.91
CA LEU A 103 -2.15 -2.92 6.61
C LEU A 103 -1.84 -3.86 7.79
N LYS A 104 -1.90 -3.37 9.02
CA LYS A 104 -1.52 -4.11 10.24
C LYS A 104 -2.23 -5.46 10.39
N ASN A 105 -3.45 -5.55 9.90
CA ASN A 105 -4.30 -6.73 10.05
C ASN A 105 -4.35 -7.60 8.77
N LEU A 106 -3.49 -7.30 7.80
CA LEU A 106 -3.28 -8.20 6.67
C LEU A 106 -2.41 -9.38 7.10
N ASN A 107 -2.66 -10.52 6.48
CA ASN A 107 -1.87 -11.72 6.70
C ASN A 107 -0.92 -11.91 5.52
N PRO A 108 0.39 -11.71 5.70
CA PRO A 108 1.38 -12.10 4.70
C PRO A 108 1.46 -13.63 4.61
N HIS A 109 2.23 -14.14 3.66
CA HIS A 109 2.46 -15.58 3.53
C HIS A 109 3.02 -16.18 4.84
N PRO A 110 2.64 -17.41 5.23
CA PRO A 110 3.09 -18.03 6.47
C PRO A 110 4.60 -18.17 6.62
N CYS A 111 5.36 -18.24 5.52
CA CYS A 111 6.82 -18.25 5.54
C CYS A 111 7.45 -16.86 5.75
N CYS A 112 6.66 -15.80 5.83
CA CYS A 112 7.15 -14.46 6.10
C CYS A 112 7.35 -14.25 7.60
N PHE A 113 8.59 -13.98 8.04
CA PHE A 113 8.94 -13.79 9.45
C PHE A 113 9.26 -12.35 9.83
N SER A 114 8.86 -11.35 9.01
CA SER A 114 9.17 -9.95 9.27
C SER A 114 8.00 -9.01 9.05
N TYR A 115 8.00 -7.88 9.77
CA TYR A 115 7.11 -6.72 9.60
C TYR A 115 5.61 -6.97 9.80
N HIS A 116 5.20 -8.08 10.42
CA HIS A 116 3.81 -8.33 10.79
C HIS A 116 3.66 -8.68 12.28
N LYS A 117 2.43 -8.72 12.79
CA LYS A 117 2.12 -8.82 14.22
C LYS A 117 2.78 -10.01 14.93
N ASN A 118 2.91 -11.14 14.28
CA ASN A 118 3.44 -12.38 14.87
C ASN A 118 4.86 -12.71 14.33
N SER A 119 5.52 -11.73 13.69
CA SER A 119 6.87 -11.95 13.18
C SER A 119 7.90 -12.04 14.31
N SER A 120 8.85 -12.96 14.18
CA SER A 120 9.91 -13.18 15.15
C SER A 120 11.17 -13.70 14.47
N ILE A 121 12.30 -13.07 14.78
CA ILE A 121 13.63 -13.57 14.36
C ILE A 121 13.87 -14.98 14.91
N TYR A 122 13.40 -15.26 16.12
CA TYR A 122 13.48 -16.59 16.72
C TYR A 122 12.74 -17.64 15.91
N ASN A 123 11.49 -17.35 15.49
CA ASN A 123 10.69 -18.27 14.67
C ASN A 123 11.32 -18.49 13.28
N CYS A 124 11.90 -17.45 12.71
CA CYS A 124 12.67 -17.57 11.46
C CYS A 124 13.87 -18.51 11.65
N ALA A 125 14.66 -18.33 12.70
CA ALA A 125 15.80 -19.19 12.99
C ALA A 125 15.35 -20.63 13.27
N LEU A 126 14.27 -20.83 14.02
CA LEU A 126 13.73 -22.15 14.36
C LEU A 126 13.29 -22.92 13.11
N ALA A 127 12.69 -22.24 12.13
CA ALA A 127 12.27 -22.86 10.86
C ALA A 127 13.45 -23.43 10.05
N HIS A 128 14.67 -22.94 10.29
CA HIS A 128 15.89 -23.40 9.62
C HIS A 128 16.73 -24.37 10.47
N CYS A 129 16.33 -24.63 11.73
CA CYS A 129 17.02 -25.61 12.57
C CYS A 129 16.90 -27.02 11.97
N ALA A 130 17.98 -27.78 12.07
CA ALA A 130 18.11 -29.14 11.53
C ALA A 130 18.05 -29.26 9.99
N SER A 131 18.06 -28.17 9.24
CA SER A 131 18.21 -28.21 7.79
C SER A 131 19.59 -28.72 7.39
N LYS A 132 19.66 -29.75 6.53
CA LYS A 132 20.93 -30.24 5.99
C LYS A 132 21.52 -29.32 4.93
N TRP A 133 20.68 -28.57 4.24
CA TRP A 133 21.04 -27.64 3.19
C TRP A 133 20.28 -26.33 3.39
N LEU A 134 20.95 -25.22 3.14
CA LEU A 134 20.37 -23.89 3.19
C LEU A 134 20.76 -23.13 1.92
N ILE A 135 19.76 -22.66 1.18
CA ILE A 135 19.95 -21.76 0.03
C ILE A 135 19.52 -20.37 0.47
N LYS A 136 20.41 -19.39 0.34
CA LYS A 136 20.11 -17.99 0.63
C LYS A 136 20.01 -17.21 -0.68
N LEU A 137 18.83 -16.65 -0.94
CA LEU A 137 18.57 -15.75 -2.04
C LEU A 137 18.32 -14.35 -1.52
N ASP A 138 18.68 -13.33 -2.27
CA ASP A 138 18.41 -11.93 -1.96
C ASP A 138 17.89 -11.21 -3.20
N ILE A 139 16.83 -10.44 -3.04
CA ILE A 139 16.22 -9.68 -4.14
C ILE A 139 16.89 -8.30 -4.17
N GLU A 140 17.61 -8.03 -5.26
CA GLU A 140 18.24 -6.74 -5.45
C GLU A 140 17.19 -5.62 -5.55
N ASN A 141 17.43 -4.53 -4.82
CA ASN A 141 16.55 -3.35 -4.82
C ASN A 141 15.06 -3.67 -4.54
N PHE A 142 14.79 -4.57 -3.61
CA PHE A 142 13.48 -5.15 -3.30
C PHE A 142 12.32 -4.12 -3.28
N PHE A 143 12.47 -3.02 -2.53
CA PHE A 143 11.43 -1.98 -2.48
C PHE A 143 11.27 -1.24 -3.81
N ASP A 144 12.38 -0.90 -4.46
CA ASP A 144 12.36 -0.20 -5.75
C ASP A 144 11.76 -1.06 -6.88
N MET A 145 11.82 -2.39 -6.76
CA MET A 145 11.20 -3.31 -7.72
C MET A 145 9.69 -3.45 -7.51
N THR A 146 9.16 -3.03 -6.38
CA THR A 146 7.72 -3.06 -6.11
C THR A 146 7.05 -1.81 -6.68
N SER A 147 6.34 -1.97 -7.78
CA SER A 147 5.66 -0.87 -8.49
C SER A 147 4.41 -0.37 -7.77
N GLU A 148 4.01 0.86 -8.05
CA GLU A 148 2.75 1.44 -7.62
C GLU A 148 1.55 0.58 -8.07
N ARG A 149 1.65 -0.09 -9.23
CA ARG A 149 0.60 -0.98 -9.71
C ARG A 149 0.44 -2.21 -8.82
N ASN A 150 1.53 -2.86 -8.45
CA ASN A 150 1.46 -3.99 -7.51
C ASN A 150 0.79 -3.57 -6.19
N VAL A 151 1.13 -2.38 -5.68
CA VAL A 151 0.51 -1.82 -4.47
C VAL A 151 -0.97 -1.53 -4.68
N TYR A 152 -1.35 -0.96 -5.83
CA TYR A 152 -2.75 -0.74 -6.19
C TYR A 152 -3.54 -2.05 -6.24
N ASP A 153 -3.00 -3.08 -6.87
CA ASP A 153 -3.63 -4.39 -7.00
C ASP A 153 -3.87 -5.03 -5.62
N GLN A 154 -2.94 -4.88 -4.67
CA GLN A 154 -3.15 -5.32 -3.29
C GLN A 154 -4.33 -4.60 -2.62
N PHE A 155 -4.45 -3.29 -2.76
CA PHE A 155 -5.62 -2.57 -2.23
C PHE A 155 -6.93 -2.98 -2.93
N ARG A 156 -6.87 -3.37 -4.22
CA ARG A 156 -8.01 -3.94 -4.92
C ARG A 156 -8.40 -5.32 -4.38
N LEU A 157 -7.41 -6.17 -4.11
CA LEU A 157 -7.63 -7.50 -3.50
C LEU A 157 -8.23 -7.42 -2.10
N ILE A 158 -7.81 -6.47 -1.28
CA ILE A 158 -8.45 -6.17 0.02
C ILE A 158 -9.93 -5.82 -0.17
N GLY A 159 -10.31 -5.28 -1.33
CA GLY A 159 -11.70 -4.97 -1.69
C GLY A 159 -12.01 -3.49 -1.80
N TYR A 160 -11.07 -2.58 -1.71
CA TYR A 160 -11.33 -1.14 -1.91
C TYR A 160 -11.75 -0.83 -3.35
N SER A 161 -12.51 0.26 -3.53
CA SER A 161 -12.91 0.74 -4.85
C SER A 161 -11.69 1.20 -5.66
N PRO A 162 -11.75 1.19 -7.01
CA PRO A 162 -10.62 1.60 -7.85
C PRO A 162 -10.03 2.95 -7.48
N ILE A 163 -10.86 3.95 -7.22
CA ILE A 163 -10.39 5.31 -6.89
C ILE A 163 -9.74 5.38 -5.51
N VAL A 164 -10.22 4.63 -4.53
CA VAL A 164 -9.62 4.54 -3.19
C VAL A 164 -8.30 3.79 -3.26
N SER A 165 -8.25 2.65 -3.96
CA SER A 165 -7.01 1.88 -4.17
C SER A 165 -5.94 2.71 -4.87
N PHE A 166 -6.33 3.49 -5.89
CA PHE A 166 -5.43 4.42 -6.56
C PHE A 166 -4.85 5.45 -5.59
N ALA A 167 -5.70 6.10 -4.78
CA ALA A 167 -5.24 7.09 -3.82
C ALA A 167 -4.29 6.48 -2.76
N LEU A 168 -4.63 5.30 -2.22
CA LEU A 168 -3.80 4.59 -1.26
C LEU A 168 -2.44 4.20 -1.87
N ALA A 169 -2.42 3.71 -3.10
CA ALA A 169 -1.19 3.38 -3.82
C ALA A 169 -0.32 4.62 -4.04
N ARG A 170 -0.91 5.74 -4.45
CA ARG A 170 -0.19 7.02 -4.65
C ARG A 170 0.42 7.55 -3.35
N ILE A 171 -0.28 7.42 -2.23
CA ILE A 171 0.20 7.83 -0.90
C ILE A 171 1.36 6.95 -0.43
N CYS A 172 1.30 5.64 -0.70
CA CYS A 172 2.30 4.67 -0.24
C CYS A 172 3.53 4.56 -1.14
N THR A 173 3.53 5.19 -2.31
CA THR A 173 4.63 5.11 -3.28
C THR A 173 5.15 6.49 -3.64
N TYR A 174 6.36 6.55 -4.16
CA TYR A 174 6.97 7.79 -4.65
C TYR A 174 7.45 7.63 -6.09
N GLN A 175 7.56 8.74 -6.79
CA GLN A 175 8.17 8.77 -8.11
C GLN A 175 9.59 9.35 -7.98
N PRO A 176 10.64 8.61 -8.34
CA PRO A 176 12.00 9.14 -8.34
C PRO A 176 12.14 10.34 -9.28
N LYS A 177 12.89 11.35 -8.87
CA LYS A 177 13.15 12.54 -9.71
C LYS A 177 13.98 12.20 -10.95
N TYR A 178 14.89 11.24 -10.82
CA TYR A 178 15.77 10.78 -11.89
C TYR A 178 15.43 9.33 -12.17
N LEU A 179 14.76 9.11 -13.29
CA LEU A 179 14.50 7.77 -13.80
C LEU A 179 15.81 7.26 -14.40
N ASN A 180 16.40 6.23 -13.81
CA ASN A 180 17.54 5.56 -14.41
C ASN A 180 17.04 4.78 -15.64
N LYS A 181 17.52 5.10 -16.84
CA LYS A 181 17.06 4.51 -18.12
C LYS A 181 17.01 2.97 -18.11
N ASN A 182 17.88 2.33 -17.35
CA ASN A 182 17.90 0.88 -17.22
C ASN A 182 16.80 0.34 -16.28
N HIS A 183 16.34 1.15 -15.36
CA HIS A 183 15.28 0.81 -14.40
C HIS A 183 13.89 1.02 -15.02
N ASP A 184 13.76 1.94 -15.98
CA ASP A 184 12.49 2.31 -16.61
C ASP A 184 11.91 1.20 -17.49
N ARG A 185 12.74 0.27 -17.96
CA ARG A 185 12.27 -0.90 -18.72
C ARG A 185 11.31 -1.79 -17.90
N TRP A 186 11.46 -1.83 -16.59
CA TRP A 186 10.62 -2.65 -15.69
C TRP A 186 9.44 -1.88 -15.12
N VAL A 187 9.55 -0.55 -15.07
CA VAL A 187 8.50 0.36 -14.56
C VAL A 187 7.61 0.87 -15.71
N LEU A 188 8.07 0.78 -16.95
CA LEU A 188 7.22 1.01 -18.12
C LEU A 188 6.19 -0.12 -18.19
N TYR A 189 5.11 0.15 -17.54
CA TYR A 189 3.93 -0.68 -17.57
C TYR A 189 3.53 -0.96 -19.02
N LYS A 190 3.82 -2.17 -19.50
CA LYS A 190 3.20 -2.69 -20.71
C LYS A 190 1.72 -2.86 -20.39
N ARG A 191 0.99 -1.77 -20.64
CA ARG A 191 -0.44 -1.72 -20.88
C ARG A 191 -1.22 -2.98 -20.52
N ASP A 192 -1.63 -3.11 -19.30
CA ASP A 192 -2.98 -3.55 -19.09
C ASP A 192 -3.85 -2.30 -18.98
N THR A 193 -4.29 -1.83 -20.13
CA THR A 193 -4.92 -0.53 -20.34
C THR A 193 -6.36 -0.47 -19.84
N GLN A 194 -6.80 -1.48 -19.11
CA GLN A 194 -8.19 -1.57 -18.66
C GLN A 194 -8.43 -0.95 -17.28
N GLU A 195 -7.40 -0.53 -16.58
CA GLU A 195 -7.59 0.17 -15.32
C GLU A 195 -7.93 1.65 -15.55
N LEU A 196 -9.19 1.85 -15.65
CA LEU A 196 -9.87 3.12 -15.97
C LEU A 196 -9.37 4.33 -15.16
N VAL A 197 -8.86 4.11 -13.93
CA VAL A 197 -8.41 5.18 -13.03
C VAL A 197 -7.09 5.77 -13.48
N TYR A 198 -6.10 4.94 -13.80
CA TYR A 198 -4.78 5.40 -14.25
C TYR A 198 -4.88 6.09 -15.61
N SER A 199 -5.65 5.52 -16.54
CA SER A 199 -5.91 6.10 -17.84
C SER A 199 -6.64 7.46 -17.75
N LYS A 200 -7.73 7.54 -16.98
CA LYS A 200 -8.48 8.79 -16.77
C LYS A 200 -7.68 9.89 -16.08
N LYS A 201 -6.68 9.54 -15.28
CA LYS A 201 -5.81 10.51 -14.60
C LYS A 201 -4.55 10.85 -15.38
N ASN A 202 -4.41 10.35 -16.61
CA ASN A 202 -3.26 10.60 -17.49
C ASN A 202 -1.89 10.31 -16.80
N VAL A 203 -1.82 9.25 -15.99
CA VAL A 203 -0.61 8.89 -15.28
C VAL A 203 0.41 8.36 -16.29
N LYS A 204 1.48 9.11 -16.51
CA LYS A 204 2.55 8.73 -17.44
C LYS A 204 3.57 7.78 -16.81
N TYR A 205 3.85 7.98 -15.53
CA TYR A 205 4.88 7.22 -14.80
C TYR A 205 4.31 6.69 -13.49
N LEU A 206 4.59 5.42 -13.23
CA LEU A 206 4.23 4.78 -11.97
C LEU A 206 5.28 5.07 -10.90
N GLY A 207 4.83 5.15 -9.65
CA GLY A 207 5.71 5.17 -8.50
C GLY A 207 6.23 3.78 -8.14
N ARG A 208 7.06 3.74 -7.09
CA ARG A 208 7.60 2.53 -6.48
C ARG A 208 7.59 2.66 -4.95
N LEU A 209 7.74 1.56 -4.23
CA LEU A 209 7.82 1.61 -2.78
C LEU A 209 9.08 2.34 -2.33
N PRO A 210 8.97 3.33 -1.43
CA PRO A 210 10.13 4.02 -0.88
C PRO A 210 10.82 3.17 0.19
N GLN A 211 12.15 3.13 0.17
CA GLN A 211 12.91 2.62 1.30
C GLN A 211 12.95 3.66 2.42
N GLY A 212 12.21 3.42 3.52
CA GLY A 212 12.12 4.32 4.67
C GLY A 212 10.71 4.82 4.99
N ALA A 213 9.69 4.40 4.22
CA ALA A 213 8.30 4.70 4.54
C ALA A 213 7.68 3.66 5.49
N PRO A 214 6.76 4.06 6.37
CA PRO A 214 6.11 3.15 7.33
C PRO A 214 5.31 2.02 6.68
N THR A 215 4.78 2.24 5.48
CA THR A 215 3.91 1.29 4.77
C THR A 215 4.68 0.27 3.92
N SER A 216 5.91 0.59 3.51
CA SER A 216 6.66 -0.23 2.56
C SER A 216 6.94 -1.65 3.04
N PRO A 217 7.31 -1.90 4.32
CA PRO A 217 7.61 -3.25 4.76
C PRO A 217 6.42 -4.21 4.65
N MET A 218 5.24 -3.81 5.11
CA MET A 218 4.07 -4.67 5.04
C MET A 218 3.52 -4.80 3.63
N LEU A 219 3.55 -3.72 2.85
CA LEU A 219 3.14 -3.77 1.43
C LEU A 219 4.04 -4.69 0.61
N SER A 220 5.35 -4.69 0.85
CA SER A 220 6.23 -5.64 0.18
C SER A 220 5.87 -7.10 0.52
N ASN A 221 5.61 -7.41 1.79
CA ASN A 221 5.21 -8.75 2.20
C ASN A 221 3.95 -9.25 1.46
N VAL A 222 2.92 -8.41 1.35
CA VAL A 222 1.67 -8.84 0.69
C VAL A 222 1.77 -8.85 -0.83
N VAL A 223 2.60 -7.99 -1.42
CA VAL A 223 2.84 -8.00 -2.87
C VAL A 223 3.58 -9.26 -3.31
N PHE A 224 4.50 -9.74 -2.49
CA PHE A 224 5.31 -10.93 -2.81
C PHE A 224 4.67 -12.25 -2.36
N TYR A 225 3.44 -12.21 -1.85
CA TYR A 225 2.72 -13.41 -1.38
C TYR A 225 2.71 -14.55 -2.41
N GLU A 226 2.39 -14.24 -3.68
CA GLU A 226 2.35 -15.24 -4.77
C GLU A 226 3.74 -15.81 -5.08
N LEU A 227 4.79 -15.00 -4.97
CA LEU A 227 6.16 -15.48 -5.14
C LEU A 227 6.58 -16.40 -3.98
N ASP A 228 6.22 -16.03 -2.75
CA ASP A 228 6.48 -16.85 -1.57
C ASP A 228 5.78 -18.22 -1.70
N GLU A 229 4.54 -18.25 -2.22
CA GLU A 229 3.79 -19.48 -2.49
C GLU A 229 4.45 -20.38 -3.56
N LEU A 230 5.14 -19.76 -4.53
CA LEU A 230 5.85 -20.52 -5.58
C LEU A 230 7.19 -21.11 -5.12
N ILE A 231 7.80 -20.52 -4.10
CA ILE A 231 9.12 -20.93 -3.60
C ILE A 231 8.99 -21.92 -2.45
N TYR A 232 7.93 -21.78 -1.64
CA TYR A 232 7.66 -22.60 -0.46
C TYR A 232 7.14 -23.99 -0.83
#